data_ce649e1822efc28ebf5b1dd3ca566960
#
_entry.id   ce649e1822efc28ebf5b1dd3ca566960
#
_cell.length_a   1.000
_cell.length_b   1.000
_cell.length_c   1.000
_cell.angle_alpha   90.00
_cell.angle_beta   90.00
_cell.angle_gamma   90.00
#
_symmetry.space_group_name_H-M   'P 1'
#
loop_
_entity.id
_entity.type
_entity.pdbx_description
1 polymer ?
#
loop_
_entity_poly.entity_id
_entity_poly.type
_entity_poly.pdbx_seq_one_letter_code
_entity_poly.pdbx_strand_id
1 'polypeptide(L)'
;RRVALPTHARPLHSELLAKQAAMEEALESAPWNRLALRGKVGIIASGIAGLYAEEAIFELDEDISFLCIGAYPLPKRLISRMLSHVSRVLVIEELEPVVEEQVQILARIANPNVEILGKEGFIPREGELDYFLVRNAIARMLGKAERQALQNPAVSILPPRPPSLCAGCSHRATYYAMRKVFGKKAIYPSDIGCYTMAVNMGTVDTCLCMGASITLASGIRFGGETEGICCSLGDSTFLHGGMTGLLNAAYNKARITVTILDNSTTAMTGHQPNPGTGMTATGEATVQVSIEALARALGAGMVETVDPYHMDETIESFQRAKEYPGLSVIIARQPCVIKARRSGARRKPFQVSEDCIGCKICLDFGCPAIEFERDMARINALCTGCGVCAAICPSSAIQEVAR
;
A
#
# COMPACT_ATOMS: atom_id res chain seq x y z
N ARG A 1 -26.24 -26.42 6.99
CA ARG A 1 -25.74 -25.37 7.96
C ARG A 1 -24.23 -25.30 7.87
N ARG A 2 -23.68 -24.08 7.76
CA ARG A 2 -22.23 -23.84 7.69
C ARG A 2 -21.72 -23.36 9.05
N VAL A 3 -21.71 -24.24 10.03
CA VAL A 3 -21.25 -23.95 11.39
C VAL A 3 -20.03 -24.82 11.67
N ALA A 4 -18.94 -24.21 12.12
CA ALA A 4 -17.65 -24.87 12.37
C ALA A 4 -17.63 -25.72 13.67
N LEU A 5 -18.67 -26.53 13.87
CA LEU A 5 -18.68 -27.59 14.90
C LEU A 5 -18.12 -28.89 14.31
N PRO A 6 -17.43 -29.73 15.10
CA PRO A 6 -16.85 -31.01 14.62
C PRO A 6 -17.82 -31.87 13.84
N THR A 7 -19.09 -31.93 14.28
CA THR A 7 -20.17 -32.69 13.62
C THR A 7 -20.54 -32.18 12.24
N HIS A 8 -20.33 -30.90 11.96
CA HIS A 8 -20.55 -30.27 10.67
C HIS A 8 -19.24 -30.12 9.86
N ALA A 9 -18.13 -29.78 10.54
CA ALA A 9 -16.87 -29.54 9.86
C ALA A 9 -16.31 -30.79 9.17
N ARG A 10 -16.45 -31.98 9.79
CA ARG A 10 -15.98 -33.25 9.21
C ARG A 10 -16.66 -33.59 7.88
N PRO A 11 -18.02 -33.66 7.77
CA PRO A 11 -18.67 -33.85 6.48
C PRO A 11 -18.31 -32.74 5.45
N LEU A 12 -18.30 -31.46 5.87
CA LEU A 12 -17.96 -30.35 4.99
C LEU A 12 -16.52 -30.42 4.46
N HIS A 13 -15.58 -30.98 5.23
CA HIS A 13 -14.22 -31.21 4.75
C HIS A 13 -14.20 -32.30 3.65
N SER A 14 -14.95 -33.37 3.81
CA SER A 14 -15.10 -34.41 2.76
C SER A 14 -15.73 -33.84 1.48
N GLU A 15 -16.77 -33.02 1.62
CA GLU A 15 -17.36 -32.28 0.49
C GLU A 15 -16.37 -31.32 -0.18
N LEU A 16 -15.54 -30.63 0.61
CA LEU A 16 -14.49 -29.73 0.09
C LEU A 16 -13.48 -30.48 -0.76
N LEU A 17 -13.00 -31.63 -0.30
CA LEU A 17 -12.07 -32.50 -1.05
C LEU A 17 -12.68 -33.02 -2.35
N ALA A 18 -13.92 -33.44 -2.31
CA ALA A 18 -14.65 -33.86 -3.53
C ALA A 18 -14.85 -32.70 -4.50
N LYS A 19 -15.18 -31.50 -4.00
CA LYS A 19 -15.27 -30.26 -4.79
C LYS A 19 -13.94 -29.86 -5.40
N GLN A 20 -12.84 -29.98 -4.66
CA GLN A 20 -11.51 -29.68 -5.17
C GLN A 20 -11.14 -30.58 -6.35
N ALA A 21 -11.42 -31.90 -6.25
CA ALA A 21 -11.21 -32.82 -7.35
C ALA A 21 -12.05 -32.45 -8.60
N ALA A 22 -13.31 -32.05 -8.40
CA ALA A 22 -14.16 -31.59 -9.50
C ALA A 22 -13.67 -30.29 -10.12
N MET A 23 -13.10 -29.36 -9.32
CA MET A 23 -12.48 -28.14 -9.82
C MET A 23 -11.21 -28.44 -10.64
N GLU A 24 -10.34 -29.32 -10.16
CA GLU A 24 -9.15 -29.76 -10.90
C GLU A 24 -9.56 -30.33 -12.28
N GLU A 25 -10.58 -31.17 -12.33
CA GLU A 25 -11.12 -31.74 -13.59
C GLU A 25 -11.63 -30.64 -14.54
N ALA A 26 -12.43 -29.69 -14.01
CA ALA A 26 -12.95 -28.58 -14.80
C ALA A 26 -11.87 -27.68 -15.38
N LEU A 27 -10.76 -27.47 -14.64
CA LEU A 27 -9.66 -26.63 -15.08
C LEU A 27 -8.81 -27.25 -16.19
N GLU A 28 -8.86 -28.57 -16.37
CA GLU A 28 -8.18 -29.24 -17.49
C GLU A 28 -8.76 -28.84 -18.87
N SER A 29 -10.01 -28.41 -18.92
CA SER A 29 -10.70 -27.96 -20.14
C SER A 29 -11.03 -26.46 -20.14
N ALA A 30 -10.59 -25.72 -19.14
CA ALA A 30 -10.88 -24.30 -19.01
C ALA A 30 -10.17 -23.50 -20.13
N PRO A 31 -10.86 -22.54 -20.77
CA PRO A 31 -10.31 -21.82 -21.96
C PRO A 31 -9.11 -20.92 -21.65
N TRP A 32 -8.89 -20.59 -20.40
CA TRP A 32 -7.72 -19.81 -19.95
C TRP A 32 -6.51 -20.67 -19.62
N ASN A 33 -6.63 -22.01 -19.54
CA ASN A 33 -5.53 -22.95 -19.46
C ASN A 33 -5.26 -23.49 -20.88
N ARG A 34 -4.30 -22.89 -21.58
CA ARG A 34 -4.08 -23.14 -23.01
C ARG A 34 -2.79 -23.93 -23.24
N LEU A 35 -2.90 -25.14 -23.75
CA LEU A 35 -1.76 -25.99 -24.13
C LEU A 35 -1.63 -26.06 -25.66
N ALA A 36 -0.47 -25.69 -26.17
CA ALA A 36 -0.05 -25.91 -27.56
C ALA A 36 1.23 -26.75 -27.54
N LEU A 37 1.18 -27.99 -28.03
CA LEU A 37 2.34 -28.85 -28.20
C LEU A 37 2.92 -28.68 -29.61
N ARG A 38 4.21 -28.34 -29.68
CA ARG A 38 4.97 -28.14 -30.91
C ARG A 38 6.35 -28.82 -30.77
N GLY A 39 7.41 -28.05 -30.70
CA GLY A 39 8.78 -28.55 -30.56
C GLY A 39 9.06 -29.24 -29.21
N LYS A 40 10.32 -29.71 -29.03
CA LYS A 40 10.77 -30.45 -27.83
C LYS A 40 11.23 -29.55 -26.68
N VAL A 41 11.20 -28.25 -26.86
CA VAL A 41 11.41 -27.25 -25.81
C VAL A 41 10.05 -26.69 -25.40
N GLY A 42 9.80 -26.55 -24.10
CA GLY A 42 8.54 -26.10 -23.56
C GLY A 42 8.65 -24.88 -22.66
N ILE A 43 7.57 -24.15 -22.57
CA ILE A 43 7.39 -23.05 -21.61
C ILE A 43 6.07 -23.29 -20.86
N ILE A 44 6.11 -23.22 -19.53
CA ILE A 44 4.93 -23.17 -18.67
C ILE A 44 4.94 -21.79 -18.01
N ALA A 45 3.92 -20.98 -18.25
CA ALA A 45 3.85 -19.63 -17.69
C ALA A 45 2.50 -19.36 -17.02
N SER A 46 2.49 -18.55 -15.95
CA SER A 46 1.30 -18.20 -15.21
C SER A 46 1.12 -16.67 -15.08
N GLY A 47 -0.14 -16.23 -14.98
CA GLY A 47 -0.47 -14.82 -14.82
C GLY A 47 0.01 -13.95 -16.01
N ILE A 48 0.51 -12.74 -15.71
CA ILE A 48 1.01 -11.79 -16.73
C ILE A 48 2.21 -12.35 -17.50
N ALA A 49 3.02 -13.19 -16.86
CA ALA A 49 4.16 -13.85 -17.51
C ALA A 49 3.75 -14.71 -18.71
N GLY A 50 2.51 -15.23 -18.71
CA GLY A 50 1.94 -15.94 -19.84
C GLY A 50 1.82 -15.10 -21.11
N LEU A 51 1.44 -13.82 -20.98
CA LEU A 51 1.34 -12.89 -22.09
C LEU A 51 2.73 -12.50 -22.62
N TYR A 52 3.66 -12.20 -21.74
CA TYR A 52 5.06 -11.91 -22.13
C TYR A 52 5.71 -13.09 -22.84
N ALA A 53 5.46 -14.31 -22.35
CA ALA A 53 5.98 -15.51 -22.98
C ALA A 53 5.38 -15.74 -24.38
N GLU A 54 4.08 -15.55 -24.54
CA GLU A 54 3.38 -15.70 -25.84
C GLU A 54 3.94 -14.72 -26.89
N GLU A 55 4.14 -13.45 -26.50
CA GLU A 55 4.74 -12.43 -27.36
C GLU A 55 6.20 -12.76 -27.71
N ALA A 56 6.99 -13.21 -26.72
CA ALA A 56 8.38 -13.57 -26.92
C ALA A 56 8.53 -14.81 -27.83
N ILE A 57 7.68 -15.81 -27.71
CA ILE A 57 7.66 -17.00 -28.60
C ILE A 57 7.37 -16.56 -30.03
N PHE A 58 6.40 -15.66 -30.21
CA PHE A 58 6.08 -15.11 -31.55
C PHE A 58 7.26 -14.34 -32.14
N GLU A 59 7.92 -13.47 -31.35
CA GLU A 59 9.08 -12.71 -31.85
C GLU A 59 10.28 -13.60 -32.20
N LEU A 60 10.54 -14.62 -31.38
CA LEU A 60 11.69 -15.49 -31.58
C LEU A 60 11.53 -16.47 -32.76
N ASP A 61 10.31 -16.63 -33.25
CA ASP A 61 9.92 -17.48 -34.37
C ASP A 61 10.46 -18.92 -34.24
N GLU A 62 10.22 -19.53 -33.07
CA GLU A 62 10.71 -20.85 -32.70
C GLU A 62 9.58 -21.83 -32.44
N ASP A 63 9.83 -23.11 -32.73
CA ASP A 63 8.85 -24.17 -32.53
C ASP A 63 8.86 -24.64 -31.05
N ILE A 64 8.19 -23.85 -30.20
CA ILE A 64 8.14 -24.02 -28.75
C ILE A 64 6.75 -24.52 -28.32
N SER A 65 6.74 -25.57 -27.48
CA SER A 65 5.52 -25.98 -26.80
C SER A 65 5.19 -24.98 -25.68
N PHE A 66 3.93 -24.58 -25.56
CA PHE A 66 3.51 -23.56 -24.62
C PHE A 66 2.29 -23.98 -23.83
N LEU A 67 2.37 -23.84 -22.50
CA LEU A 67 1.25 -23.96 -21.57
C LEU A 67 1.08 -22.68 -20.79
N CYS A 68 -0.02 -21.96 -21.05
CA CYS A 68 -0.44 -20.82 -20.24
C CYS A 68 -1.40 -21.33 -19.13
N ILE A 69 -1.07 -21.02 -17.88
CA ILE A 69 -1.89 -21.35 -16.70
C ILE A 69 -2.60 -20.07 -16.24
N GLY A 70 -3.92 -20.04 -16.39
CA GLY A 70 -4.75 -18.89 -16.02
C GLY A 70 -5.55 -19.08 -14.72
N ALA A 71 -5.52 -20.26 -14.10
CA ALA A 71 -6.26 -20.53 -12.87
C ALA A 71 -5.65 -21.64 -12.03
N TYR A 72 -5.92 -21.58 -10.72
CA TYR A 72 -5.53 -22.56 -9.71
C TYR A 72 -6.80 -23.23 -9.12
N PRO A 73 -6.82 -24.54 -8.78
CA PRO A 73 -5.71 -25.52 -8.78
C PRO A 73 -5.08 -25.76 -10.15
N LEU A 74 -3.79 -26.16 -10.16
CA LEU A 74 -3.06 -26.37 -11.43
C LEU A 74 -3.67 -27.50 -12.27
N PRO A 75 -3.74 -27.35 -13.62
CA PRO A 75 -4.19 -28.39 -14.54
C PRO A 75 -3.13 -29.49 -14.70
N LYS A 76 -3.12 -30.43 -13.77
CA LYS A 76 -2.06 -31.46 -13.64
C LYS A 76 -1.90 -32.32 -14.87
N ARG A 77 -3.01 -32.65 -15.57
CA ARG A 77 -2.95 -33.43 -16.81
C ARG A 77 -2.36 -32.63 -17.97
N LEU A 78 -2.71 -31.35 -18.11
CA LEU A 78 -2.07 -30.50 -19.13
C LEU A 78 -0.57 -30.36 -18.87
N ILE A 79 -0.18 -30.15 -17.62
CA ILE A 79 1.24 -30.10 -17.22
C ILE A 79 1.91 -31.45 -17.57
N SER A 80 1.35 -32.57 -17.16
CA SER A 80 1.93 -33.91 -17.44
C SER A 80 2.03 -34.18 -18.93
N ARG A 81 1.05 -33.77 -19.75
CA ARG A 81 1.11 -33.86 -21.21
C ARG A 81 2.27 -33.02 -21.78
N MET A 82 2.45 -31.80 -21.29
CA MET A 82 3.59 -30.96 -21.67
C MET A 82 4.91 -31.67 -21.32
N LEU A 83 5.09 -32.11 -20.07
CA LEU A 83 6.32 -32.74 -19.58
C LEU A 83 6.67 -34.04 -20.34
N SER A 84 5.68 -34.84 -20.70
CA SER A 84 5.87 -36.06 -21.52
C SER A 84 6.25 -35.78 -22.95
N HIS A 85 5.95 -34.56 -23.46
CA HIS A 85 6.24 -34.17 -24.84
C HIS A 85 7.61 -33.54 -25.02
N VAL A 86 8.10 -32.78 -24.02
CA VAL A 86 9.32 -31.97 -24.12
C VAL A 86 10.51 -32.65 -23.42
N SER A 87 11.72 -32.28 -23.82
CA SER A 87 12.97 -32.69 -23.15
C SER A 87 13.45 -31.63 -22.15
N ARG A 88 13.02 -30.37 -22.33
CA ARG A 88 13.37 -29.23 -21.48
C ARG A 88 12.17 -28.31 -21.36
N VAL A 89 11.94 -27.76 -20.17
CA VAL A 89 10.85 -26.80 -19.92
C VAL A 89 11.34 -25.64 -19.04
N LEU A 90 10.98 -24.41 -19.40
CA LEU A 90 11.18 -23.23 -18.58
C LEU A 90 9.85 -22.85 -17.90
N VAL A 91 9.85 -22.78 -16.58
CA VAL A 91 8.71 -22.30 -15.80
C VAL A 91 8.89 -20.80 -15.54
N ILE A 92 7.86 -20.02 -15.88
CA ILE A 92 7.89 -18.56 -15.79
C ILE A 92 6.72 -18.10 -14.90
N GLU A 93 7.04 -17.64 -13.71
CA GLU A 93 6.09 -17.09 -12.74
C GLU A 93 6.76 -15.97 -11.93
N GLU A 94 5.97 -15.07 -11.38
CA GLU A 94 6.49 -14.01 -10.51
C GLU A 94 6.78 -14.54 -9.11
N LEU A 95 7.75 -13.91 -8.43
CA LEU A 95 8.13 -14.15 -7.04
C LEU A 95 8.49 -15.62 -6.73
N GLU A 96 7.74 -16.30 -5.87
CA GLU A 96 8.07 -17.61 -5.36
C GLU A 96 7.75 -18.77 -6.34
N PRO A 97 8.48 -19.91 -6.30
CA PRO A 97 8.38 -21.01 -7.25
C PRO A 97 7.16 -21.92 -7.00
N VAL A 98 5.96 -21.37 -6.93
CA VAL A 98 4.73 -22.13 -6.60
C VAL A 98 4.32 -23.09 -7.71
N VAL A 99 4.39 -22.65 -8.96
CA VAL A 99 4.10 -23.49 -10.12
C VAL A 99 5.28 -24.41 -10.41
N GLU A 100 6.52 -23.89 -10.34
CA GLU A 100 7.74 -24.65 -10.59
C GLU A 100 7.86 -25.87 -9.68
N GLU A 101 7.65 -25.72 -8.37
CA GLU A 101 7.70 -26.83 -7.41
C GLU A 101 6.69 -27.91 -7.74
N GLN A 102 5.48 -27.55 -8.13
CA GLN A 102 4.46 -28.53 -8.53
C GLN A 102 4.78 -29.19 -9.87
N VAL A 103 5.37 -28.44 -10.83
CA VAL A 103 5.87 -29.01 -12.08
C VAL A 103 6.99 -30.01 -11.80
N GLN A 104 7.92 -29.72 -10.90
CA GLN A 104 8.98 -30.65 -10.48
C GLN A 104 8.42 -31.94 -9.85
N ILE A 105 7.38 -31.84 -9.03
CA ILE A 105 6.72 -33.00 -8.44
C ILE A 105 6.06 -33.87 -9.54
N LEU A 106 5.34 -33.24 -10.46
CA LEU A 106 4.67 -33.95 -11.55
C LEU A 106 5.65 -34.58 -12.55
N ALA A 107 6.81 -33.96 -12.76
CA ALA A 107 7.84 -34.45 -13.66
C ALA A 107 8.38 -35.80 -13.21
N ARG A 108 8.50 -36.10 -11.91
CA ARG A 108 8.94 -37.38 -11.37
C ARG A 108 8.13 -38.57 -11.88
N ILE A 109 6.84 -38.29 -12.21
CA ILE A 109 5.92 -39.33 -12.71
C ILE A 109 5.78 -39.25 -14.23
N ALA A 110 5.64 -38.06 -14.79
CA ALA A 110 5.35 -37.85 -16.21
C ALA A 110 6.58 -38.03 -17.10
N ASN A 111 7.74 -37.49 -16.70
CA ASN A 111 8.99 -37.58 -17.41
C ASN A 111 10.19 -37.28 -16.45
N PRO A 112 10.77 -38.29 -15.79
CA PRO A 112 11.88 -38.08 -14.85
C PRO A 112 13.13 -37.46 -15.45
N ASN A 113 13.28 -37.50 -16.78
CA ASN A 113 14.45 -37.01 -17.50
C ASN A 113 14.28 -35.59 -18.08
N VAL A 114 13.12 -34.96 -17.89
CA VAL A 114 12.91 -33.60 -18.38
C VAL A 114 13.74 -32.61 -17.57
N GLU A 115 14.48 -31.75 -18.27
CA GLU A 115 15.21 -30.65 -17.64
C GLU A 115 14.21 -29.51 -17.32
N ILE A 116 14.12 -29.14 -16.03
CA ILE A 116 13.24 -28.05 -15.58
C ILE A 116 14.12 -26.86 -15.23
N LEU A 117 13.85 -25.74 -15.87
CA LEU A 117 14.47 -24.45 -15.66
C LEU A 117 13.45 -23.49 -15.04
N GLY A 118 13.88 -22.58 -14.20
CA GLY A 118 13.00 -21.64 -13.55
C GLY A 118 13.75 -20.60 -12.75
N LYS A 119 13.50 -20.52 -11.45
CA LYS A 119 14.11 -19.52 -10.57
C LYS A 119 15.63 -19.61 -10.48
N GLU A 120 16.19 -20.80 -10.62
CA GLU A 120 17.63 -20.95 -10.63
C GLU A 120 18.23 -20.52 -11.98
N GLY A 121 18.77 -19.31 -12.02
CA GLY A 121 19.54 -18.77 -13.14
C GLY A 121 18.74 -18.23 -14.33
N PHE A 122 17.40 -18.38 -14.37
CA PHE A 122 16.58 -17.91 -15.48
C PHE A 122 15.60 -16.80 -15.08
N ILE A 123 14.81 -17.00 -14.05
CA ILE A 123 13.75 -16.08 -13.66
C ILE A 123 14.04 -15.55 -12.25
N PRO A 124 14.07 -14.23 -12.02
CA PRO A 124 14.33 -13.67 -10.69
C PRO A 124 13.19 -14.01 -9.71
N ARG A 125 13.56 -14.11 -8.42
CA ARG A 125 12.59 -14.23 -7.31
C ARG A 125 12.14 -12.87 -6.78
N GLU A 126 12.71 -11.78 -7.28
CA GLU A 126 12.47 -10.42 -6.82
C GLU A 126 11.89 -9.55 -7.94
N GLY A 127 11.03 -8.63 -7.55
CA GLY A 127 10.45 -7.62 -8.46
C GLY A 127 9.39 -8.17 -9.41
N GLU A 128 8.92 -7.28 -10.27
CA GLU A 128 7.97 -7.60 -11.34
C GLU A 128 8.72 -8.16 -12.57
N LEU A 129 8.09 -9.08 -13.27
CA LEU A 129 8.57 -9.51 -14.58
C LEU A 129 8.16 -8.48 -15.64
N ASP A 130 9.04 -8.30 -16.61
CA ASP A 130 8.74 -7.55 -17.83
C ASP A 130 8.98 -8.40 -19.07
N TYR A 131 8.56 -7.86 -20.21
CA TYR A 131 8.75 -8.54 -21.49
C TYR A 131 10.22 -8.89 -21.78
N PHE A 132 11.16 -7.97 -21.52
CA PHE A 132 12.58 -8.19 -21.82
C PHE A 132 13.20 -9.28 -20.93
N LEU A 133 12.86 -9.31 -19.64
CA LEU A 133 13.28 -10.38 -18.73
C LEU A 133 12.80 -11.74 -19.21
N VAL A 134 11.51 -11.86 -19.52
CA VAL A 134 10.92 -13.12 -20.01
C VAL A 134 11.50 -13.52 -21.36
N ARG A 135 11.54 -12.59 -22.31
CA ARG A 135 12.13 -12.84 -23.65
C ARG A 135 13.58 -13.30 -23.57
N ASN A 136 14.39 -12.67 -22.72
CA ASN A 136 15.80 -13.01 -22.56
C ASN A 136 15.99 -14.35 -21.86
N ALA A 137 15.16 -14.69 -20.88
CA ALA A 137 15.18 -16.03 -20.26
C ALA A 137 14.88 -17.12 -21.29
N ILE A 138 13.89 -16.90 -22.17
CA ILE A 138 13.57 -17.81 -23.28
C ILE A 138 14.74 -17.90 -24.28
N ALA A 139 15.30 -16.75 -24.68
CA ALA A 139 16.45 -16.72 -25.60
C ALA A 139 17.66 -17.45 -25.03
N ARG A 140 17.95 -17.28 -23.73
CA ARG A 140 19.04 -17.98 -23.03
C ARG A 140 18.83 -19.49 -23.00
N MET A 141 17.61 -19.94 -22.72
CA MET A 141 17.25 -21.37 -22.80
C MET A 141 17.49 -21.96 -24.18
N LEU A 142 17.25 -21.16 -25.24
CA LEU A 142 17.43 -21.56 -26.64
C LEU A 142 18.88 -21.38 -27.15
N GLY A 143 19.80 -20.82 -26.34
CA GLY A 143 21.14 -20.45 -26.78
C GLY A 143 21.20 -19.29 -27.76
N LYS A 144 20.14 -18.43 -27.79
CA LYS A 144 20.06 -17.23 -28.63
C LYS A 144 20.57 -16.00 -27.92
N ALA A 145 20.86 -14.96 -28.71
CA ALA A 145 21.29 -13.67 -28.17
C ALA A 145 20.19 -13.00 -27.34
N GLU A 146 20.58 -12.49 -26.17
CA GLU A 146 19.73 -11.64 -25.34
C GLU A 146 19.62 -10.24 -25.97
N ARG A 147 18.47 -9.61 -25.80
CA ARG A 147 18.25 -8.20 -26.16
C ARG A 147 18.59 -7.32 -24.96
N GLN A 148 19.33 -6.27 -25.20
CA GLN A 148 19.47 -5.22 -24.20
C GLN A 148 18.17 -4.41 -24.14
N ALA A 149 17.62 -4.26 -22.94
CA ALA A 149 16.54 -3.29 -22.73
C ALA A 149 17.03 -1.91 -23.15
N LEU A 150 16.19 -1.16 -23.86
CA LEU A 150 16.50 0.22 -24.24
C LEU A 150 16.76 1.03 -22.96
N GLN A 151 18.02 1.20 -22.62
CA GLN A 151 18.39 2.11 -21.55
C GLN A 151 18.16 3.53 -22.06
N ASN A 152 17.14 4.19 -21.51
CA ASN A 152 16.98 5.61 -21.74
C ASN A 152 17.96 6.36 -20.81
N PRO A 153 19.08 6.89 -21.32
CA PRO A 153 20.08 7.56 -20.48
C PRO A 153 19.50 8.79 -19.75
N ALA A 154 18.38 9.34 -20.22
CA ALA A 154 17.71 10.43 -19.53
C ALA A 154 17.09 10.00 -18.19
N VAL A 155 16.76 8.71 -17.99
CA VAL A 155 16.18 8.24 -16.71
C VAL A 155 17.17 8.32 -15.55
N SER A 156 18.46 8.09 -15.81
CA SER A 156 19.50 8.17 -14.78
C SER A 156 19.80 9.60 -14.32
N ILE A 157 19.38 10.61 -15.09
CA ILE A 157 19.57 12.04 -14.79
C ILE A 157 18.38 12.62 -14.04
N LEU A 158 17.22 11.96 -14.09
CA LEU A 158 16.01 12.44 -13.43
C LEU A 158 16.09 12.22 -11.92
N PRO A 159 15.78 13.23 -11.09
CA PRO A 159 15.72 13.05 -9.66
C PRO A 159 14.60 12.05 -9.30
N PRO A 160 14.79 11.23 -8.25
CA PRO A 160 13.76 10.34 -7.78
C PRO A 160 12.51 11.13 -7.36
N ARG A 161 11.33 10.63 -7.75
CA ARG A 161 10.04 11.25 -7.43
C ARG A 161 9.19 10.28 -6.59
N PRO A 162 9.53 10.05 -5.31
CA PRO A 162 8.76 9.16 -4.47
C PRO A 162 7.34 9.69 -4.29
N PRO A 163 6.35 8.82 -4.10
CA PRO A 163 4.99 9.23 -3.73
C PRO A 163 5.02 10.15 -2.52
N SER A 164 4.25 11.22 -2.55
CA SER A 164 4.19 12.21 -1.47
C SER A 164 2.77 12.65 -1.18
N LEU A 165 2.53 13.16 0.04
CA LEU A 165 1.27 13.80 0.39
C LEU A 165 1.00 15.00 -0.51
N CYS A 166 -0.26 15.20 -0.89
CA CYS A 166 -0.68 16.29 -1.78
C CYS A 166 -0.33 17.67 -1.20
N ALA A 167 -0.26 18.70 -2.07
CA ALA A 167 -0.21 20.08 -1.62
C ALA A 167 -1.48 20.42 -0.81
N GLY A 168 -1.31 21.01 0.38
CA GLY A 168 -2.41 21.32 1.30
C GLY A 168 -3.09 20.11 1.92
N CYS A 169 -2.45 18.93 1.92
CA CYS A 169 -2.99 17.76 2.62
C CYS A 169 -3.01 17.98 4.14
N SER A 170 -4.16 17.75 4.78
CA SER A 170 -4.33 17.86 6.23
C SER A 170 -3.43 16.89 7.01
N HIS A 171 -3.22 15.70 6.48
CA HIS A 171 -2.33 14.71 7.11
C HIS A 171 -0.91 15.25 7.26
N ARG A 172 -0.40 16.01 6.29
CA ARG A 172 0.92 16.64 6.37
C ARG A 172 1.04 17.57 7.57
N ALA A 173 0.03 18.41 7.79
CA ALA A 173 -0.02 19.33 8.92
C ALA A 173 -0.04 18.57 10.25
N THR A 174 -0.86 17.52 10.34
CA THR A 174 -0.93 16.66 11.51
C THR A 174 0.42 16.00 11.83
N TYR A 175 1.08 15.42 10.84
CA TYR A 175 2.38 14.78 11.04
C TYR A 175 3.49 15.77 11.39
N TYR A 176 3.45 16.98 10.85
CA TYR A 176 4.38 18.03 11.25
C TYR A 176 4.21 18.38 12.73
N ALA A 177 2.99 18.54 13.23
CA ALA A 177 2.69 18.79 14.64
C ALA A 177 3.10 17.60 15.53
N MET A 178 2.78 16.36 15.13
CA MET A 178 3.21 15.14 15.81
C MET A 178 4.73 15.11 16.00
N ARG A 179 5.48 15.28 14.91
CA ARG A 179 6.96 15.25 14.93
C ARG A 179 7.54 16.39 15.78
N LYS A 180 6.93 17.58 15.75
CA LYS A 180 7.36 18.72 16.55
C LYS A 180 7.23 18.45 18.06
N VAL A 181 6.18 17.73 18.47
CA VAL A 181 5.89 17.43 19.90
C VAL A 181 6.62 16.19 20.37
N PHE A 182 6.50 15.09 19.66
CA PHE A 182 7.05 13.79 20.08
C PHE A 182 8.54 13.65 19.76
N GLY A 183 9.01 14.33 18.73
CA GLY A 183 10.42 14.35 18.30
C GLY A 183 10.85 13.11 17.53
N LYS A 184 12.15 13.03 17.22
CA LYS A 184 12.72 11.96 16.37
C LYS A 184 12.93 10.61 17.09
N LYS A 185 12.90 10.60 18.42
CA LYS A 185 13.10 9.38 19.21
C LYS A 185 11.79 8.62 19.47
N ALA A 186 10.65 9.27 19.30
CA ALA A 186 9.35 8.62 19.43
C ALA A 186 9.15 7.58 18.34
N ILE A 187 8.31 6.58 18.63
CA ILE A 187 7.94 5.54 17.69
C ILE A 187 6.57 5.85 17.10
N TYR A 188 6.48 5.76 15.77
CA TYR A 188 5.32 6.13 14.98
C TYR A 188 4.74 4.94 14.20
N PRO A 189 4.04 4.00 14.88
CA PRO A 189 3.32 2.94 14.16
C PRO A 189 2.20 3.55 13.32
N SER A 190 2.07 3.11 12.06
CA SER A 190 1.05 3.60 11.14
C SER A 190 0.39 2.44 10.40
N ASP A 191 -0.66 2.73 9.66
CA ASP A 191 -1.39 1.80 8.82
C ASP A 191 -1.29 2.19 7.35
N ILE A 192 -1.94 1.42 6.47
CA ILE A 192 -1.98 1.68 5.04
C ILE A 192 -3.08 2.70 4.69
N GLY A 193 -2.71 3.74 3.96
CA GLY A 193 -3.56 4.80 3.47
C GLY A 193 -2.71 5.95 2.91
N CYS A 194 -3.32 7.05 2.47
CA CYS A 194 -2.56 8.24 2.01
C CYS A 194 -1.50 8.70 3.03
N TYR A 195 -1.78 8.51 4.28
CA TYR A 195 -0.92 8.90 5.40
C TYR A 195 0.36 8.05 5.51
N THR A 196 0.43 6.86 4.93
CA THR A 196 1.68 6.08 4.82
C THR A 196 2.78 6.86 4.12
N MET A 197 2.42 7.77 3.19
CA MET A 197 3.38 8.64 2.51
C MET A 197 4.11 9.62 3.44
N ALA A 198 3.70 9.74 4.71
CA ALA A 198 4.42 10.48 5.73
C ALA A 198 5.72 9.79 6.19
N VAL A 199 6.04 8.61 5.67
CA VAL A 199 7.36 7.97 5.83
C VAL A 199 8.49 8.95 5.45
N ASN A 200 8.28 9.77 4.41
CA ASN A 200 9.22 10.80 3.97
C ASN A 200 9.36 11.97 4.98
N MET A 201 8.48 12.06 5.98
CA MET A 201 8.53 13.05 7.05
C MET A 201 9.15 12.49 8.34
N GLY A 202 9.54 11.20 8.36
CA GLY A 202 10.08 10.52 9.55
C GLY A 202 9.03 10.39 10.67
N THR A 203 7.79 10.08 10.31
CA THR A 203 6.65 9.93 11.22
C THR A 203 5.84 8.66 10.93
N VAL A 204 6.45 7.71 10.24
CA VAL A 204 5.93 6.36 10.00
C VAL A 204 7.10 5.38 10.09
N ASP A 205 7.13 4.59 11.16
CA ASP A 205 8.17 3.58 11.38
C ASP A 205 7.71 2.18 10.96
N THR A 206 6.40 1.94 10.98
CA THR A 206 5.82 0.66 10.57
C THR A 206 4.53 0.87 9.77
N CYS A 207 4.29 -0.03 8.83
CA CYS A 207 3.03 -0.10 8.08
C CYS A 207 2.82 -1.57 7.65
N LEU A 208 1.99 -2.32 8.39
CA LEU A 208 1.75 -3.74 8.14
C LEU A 208 0.40 -3.99 7.45
N CYS A 209 -0.71 -3.64 8.11
CA CYS A 209 -2.05 -3.79 7.55
C CYS A 209 -3.02 -2.79 8.19
N MET A 210 -4.21 -2.61 7.58
CA MET A 210 -5.26 -1.72 8.09
C MET A 210 -5.70 -2.12 9.49
N GLY A 211 -5.58 -1.19 10.47
CA GLY A 211 -5.95 -1.36 11.87
C GLY A 211 -4.83 -1.87 12.78
N ALA A 212 -3.67 -2.26 12.24
CA ALA A 212 -2.58 -2.81 13.04
C ALA A 212 -1.81 -1.75 13.86
N SER A 213 -1.86 -0.47 13.50
CA SER A 213 -1.08 0.58 14.16
C SER A 213 -1.30 0.66 15.68
N ILE A 214 -2.56 0.56 16.11
CA ILE A 214 -2.92 0.65 17.54
C ILE A 214 -2.44 -0.58 18.31
N THR A 215 -2.63 -1.78 17.76
CA THR A 215 -2.22 -3.03 18.40
C THR A 215 -0.70 -3.16 18.43
N LEU A 216 -0.01 -2.71 17.38
CA LEU A 216 1.44 -2.66 17.35
C LEU A 216 2.00 -1.65 18.36
N ALA A 217 1.43 -0.44 18.43
CA ALA A 217 1.77 0.57 19.44
C ALA A 217 1.60 0.03 20.87
N SER A 218 0.50 -0.68 21.12
CA SER A 218 0.24 -1.33 22.40
C SER A 218 1.27 -2.42 22.70
N GLY A 219 1.58 -3.27 21.72
CA GLY A 219 2.59 -4.32 21.86
C GLY A 219 3.97 -3.77 22.17
N ILE A 220 4.39 -2.72 21.46
CA ILE A 220 5.66 -2.01 21.69
C ILE A 220 5.70 -1.46 23.14
N ARG A 221 4.62 -0.84 23.60
CA ARG A 221 4.51 -0.32 24.96
C ARG A 221 4.64 -1.44 26.02
N PHE A 222 3.96 -2.56 25.82
CA PHE A 222 4.02 -3.71 26.73
C PHE A 222 5.35 -4.47 26.64
N GLY A 223 6.06 -4.35 25.52
CA GLY A 223 7.43 -4.85 25.35
C GLY A 223 8.49 -4.07 26.12
N GLY A 224 8.10 -3.00 26.84
CA GLY A 224 9.00 -2.25 27.73
C GLY A 224 9.46 -0.91 27.14
N GLU A 225 8.97 -0.49 25.98
CA GLU A 225 9.31 0.83 25.43
C GLU A 225 8.76 1.95 26.30
N THR A 226 9.62 2.88 26.71
CA THR A 226 9.28 4.01 27.60
C THR A 226 9.20 5.35 26.87
N GLU A 227 9.79 5.47 25.69
CA GLU A 227 9.71 6.67 24.85
C GLU A 227 8.26 6.94 24.38
N GLY A 228 8.03 8.11 23.82
CA GLY A 228 6.72 8.45 23.30
C GLY A 228 6.29 7.54 22.14
N ILE A 229 5.10 6.97 22.21
CA ILE A 229 4.52 6.19 21.14
C ILE A 229 3.27 6.91 20.64
N CYS A 230 3.29 7.33 19.38
CA CYS A 230 2.19 8.03 18.74
C CYS A 230 1.83 7.32 17.43
N CYS A 231 0.80 6.47 17.45
CA CYS A 231 0.35 5.76 16.26
C CYS A 231 -0.67 6.57 15.46
N SER A 232 -0.79 6.26 14.18
CA SER A 232 -1.70 6.94 13.27
C SER A 232 -2.46 6.00 12.36
N LEU A 233 -3.72 6.35 12.08
CA LEU A 233 -4.60 5.65 11.14
C LEU A 233 -5.65 6.62 10.57
N GLY A 234 -6.23 6.27 9.42
CA GLY A 234 -7.31 7.05 8.81
C GLY A 234 -8.68 6.79 9.46
N ASP A 235 -9.63 7.70 9.21
CA ASP A 235 -11.04 7.60 9.62
C ASP A 235 -11.69 6.28 9.17
N SER A 236 -11.56 5.95 7.90
CA SER A 236 -12.07 4.69 7.34
C SER A 236 -11.43 3.48 8.01
N THR A 237 -10.12 3.48 8.19
CA THR A 237 -9.38 2.39 8.84
C THR A 237 -9.82 2.21 10.29
N PHE A 238 -10.02 3.32 11.04
CA PHE A 238 -10.52 3.27 12.40
C PHE A 238 -11.89 2.59 12.46
N LEU A 239 -12.82 3.02 11.62
CA LEU A 239 -14.18 2.47 11.57
C LEU A 239 -14.26 1.04 10.99
N HIS A 240 -13.26 0.63 10.22
CA HIS A 240 -13.19 -0.72 9.65
C HIS A 240 -12.52 -1.73 10.59
N GLY A 241 -11.37 -1.41 11.18
CA GLY A 241 -10.57 -2.36 11.96
C GLY A 241 -9.88 -1.81 13.20
N GLY A 242 -9.83 -0.48 13.38
CA GLY A 242 -9.11 0.15 14.49
C GLY A 242 -9.84 0.12 15.83
N MET A 243 -11.17 0.01 15.83
CA MET A 243 -11.98 0.06 17.06
C MET A 243 -11.63 -1.05 18.06
N THR A 244 -11.46 -2.27 17.61
CA THR A 244 -11.07 -3.41 18.47
C THR A 244 -9.68 -3.24 19.05
N GLY A 245 -8.75 -2.67 18.28
CA GLY A 245 -7.42 -2.30 18.76
C GLY A 245 -7.48 -1.24 19.87
N LEU A 246 -8.32 -0.21 19.70
CA LEU A 246 -8.50 0.85 20.70
C LEU A 246 -9.11 0.31 22.01
N LEU A 247 -10.15 -0.53 21.90
CA LEU A 247 -10.76 -1.21 23.05
C LEU A 247 -9.73 -2.05 23.80
N ASN A 248 -8.91 -2.82 23.08
CA ASN A 248 -7.85 -3.62 23.68
C ASN A 248 -6.79 -2.74 24.38
N ALA A 249 -6.38 -1.63 23.77
CA ALA A 249 -5.44 -0.68 24.34
C ALA A 249 -5.99 -0.05 25.66
N ALA A 250 -7.27 0.33 25.65
CA ALA A 250 -7.95 0.85 26.85
C ALA A 250 -8.04 -0.20 27.97
N TYR A 251 -8.52 -1.40 27.63
CA TYR A 251 -8.67 -2.51 28.58
C TYR A 251 -7.35 -2.86 29.26
N ASN A 252 -6.25 -2.90 28.51
CA ASN A 252 -4.93 -3.23 29.02
C ASN A 252 -4.12 -2.00 29.50
N LYS A 253 -4.74 -0.81 29.56
CA LYS A 253 -4.13 0.44 30.06
C LYS A 253 -2.86 0.84 29.33
N ALA A 254 -2.84 0.69 28.00
CA ALA A 254 -1.71 1.10 27.19
C ALA A 254 -1.55 2.63 27.22
N ARG A 255 -0.39 3.12 27.63
CA ARG A 255 -0.04 4.55 27.59
C ARG A 255 0.52 4.88 26.23
N ILE A 256 -0.36 5.19 25.27
CA ILE A 256 -0.05 5.56 23.88
C ILE A 256 -0.95 6.70 23.43
N THR A 257 -0.50 7.42 22.40
CA THR A 257 -1.34 8.40 21.70
C THR A 257 -1.78 7.81 20.37
N VAL A 258 -3.08 7.84 20.09
CA VAL A 258 -3.67 7.39 18.84
C VAL A 258 -4.13 8.62 18.05
N THR A 259 -3.61 8.81 16.84
CA THR A 259 -4.00 9.90 15.95
C THR A 259 -4.91 9.37 14.86
N ILE A 260 -6.18 9.79 14.86
CA ILE A 260 -7.15 9.45 13.82
C ILE A 260 -7.18 10.60 12.80
N LEU A 261 -6.76 10.30 11.58
CA LEU A 261 -6.68 11.24 10.47
C LEU A 261 -8.01 11.26 9.73
N ASP A 262 -8.93 12.14 10.17
CA ASP A 262 -10.27 12.25 9.61
C ASP A 262 -10.30 13.24 8.44
N ASN A 263 -10.29 12.72 7.22
CA ASN A 263 -10.43 13.51 6.00
C ASN A 263 -11.79 13.32 5.32
N SER A 264 -12.74 12.68 6.01
CA SER A 264 -14.14 12.46 5.58
C SER A 264 -14.23 11.68 4.26
N THR A 265 -13.29 10.75 4.00
CA THR A 265 -13.33 9.88 2.81
C THR A 265 -12.23 8.82 2.85
N THR A 266 -12.45 7.68 2.20
CA THR A 266 -11.42 6.68 1.92
C THR A 266 -10.65 7.09 0.67
N ALA A 267 -9.67 8.01 0.83
CA ALA A 267 -9.11 8.77 -0.28
C ALA A 267 -8.21 7.95 -1.22
N MET A 268 -7.32 7.09 -0.68
CA MET A 268 -6.28 6.39 -1.45
C MET A 268 -6.87 5.51 -2.57
N THR A 269 -7.99 4.86 -2.31
CA THR A 269 -8.62 3.92 -3.24
C THR A 269 -9.69 4.54 -4.14
N GLY A 270 -9.89 5.85 -4.10
CA GLY A 270 -10.80 6.57 -5.00
C GLY A 270 -11.90 7.38 -4.33
N HIS A 271 -11.72 7.80 -3.08
CA HIS A 271 -12.64 8.66 -2.34
C HIS A 271 -14.00 8.01 -2.01
N GLN A 272 -13.99 6.72 -1.70
CA GLN A 272 -15.20 6.00 -1.28
C GLN A 272 -15.75 6.58 0.04
N PRO A 273 -17.09 6.52 0.24
CA PRO A 273 -17.67 6.81 1.53
C PRO A 273 -17.27 5.79 2.60
N ASN A 274 -17.34 6.19 3.86
CA ASN A 274 -17.18 5.33 5.02
C ASN A 274 -18.24 5.70 6.06
N PRO A 275 -18.46 4.94 7.14
CA PRO A 275 -19.52 5.22 8.11
C PRO A 275 -19.48 6.62 8.75
N GLY A 276 -18.32 7.29 8.77
CA GLY A 276 -18.15 8.67 9.24
C GLY A 276 -18.62 9.73 8.25
N THR A 277 -18.98 9.36 7.02
CA THR A 277 -19.38 10.32 5.97
C THR A 277 -20.90 10.61 5.92
N GLY A 278 -21.72 9.79 6.57
CA GLY A 278 -23.19 9.90 6.48
C GLY A 278 -23.76 9.45 5.12
N MET A 279 -22.99 8.69 4.34
CA MET A 279 -23.42 8.15 3.04
C MET A 279 -23.11 6.66 2.94
N THR A 280 -24.02 5.89 2.33
CA THR A 280 -23.80 4.49 2.00
C THR A 280 -22.81 4.33 0.83
N ALA A 281 -22.37 3.10 0.57
CA ALA A 281 -21.53 2.80 -0.58
C ALA A 281 -22.23 3.09 -1.93
N THR A 282 -23.55 3.06 -1.96
CA THR A 282 -24.40 3.38 -3.13
C THR A 282 -24.75 4.86 -3.25
N GLY A 283 -24.30 5.71 -2.31
CA GLY A 283 -24.49 7.16 -2.34
C GLY A 283 -25.78 7.65 -1.68
N GLU A 284 -26.50 6.81 -0.95
CA GLU A 284 -27.70 7.18 -0.21
C GLU A 284 -27.33 7.80 1.14
N ALA A 285 -28.11 8.78 1.60
CA ALA A 285 -27.94 9.37 2.94
C ALA A 285 -28.21 8.32 4.03
N THR A 286 -27.37 8.31 5.06
CA THR A 286 -27.48 7.38 6.20
C THR A 286 -26.97 8.01 7.48
N VAL A 287 -27.01 7.26 8.58
CA VAL A 287 -26.48 7.69 9.87
C VAL A 287 -24.96 7.97 9.74
N GLN A 288 -24.56 9.13 10.23
CA GLN A 288 -23.15 9.49 10.37
C GLN A 288 -22.62 9.04 11.73
N VAL A 289 -21.59 8.22 11.73
CA VAL A 289 -20.96 7.70 12.96
C VAL A 289 -19.98 8.74 13.50
N SER A 290 -20.12 9.11 14.79
CA SER A 290 -19.18 9.98 15.48
C SER A 290 -17.95 9.20 15.95
N ILE A 291 -16.79 9.54 15.42
CA ILE A 291 -15.49 8.96 15.83
C ILE A 291 -15.20 9.33 17.29
N GLU A 292 -15.51 10.55 17.72
CA GLU A 292 -15.33 11.01 19.11
C GLU A 292 -16.15 10.20 20.11
N ALA A 293 -17.43 10.00 19.82
CA ALA A 293 -18.32 9.22 20.66
C ALA A 293 -17.83 7.78 20.79
N LEU A 294 -17.42 7.17 19.68
CA LEU A 294 -16.85 5.82 19.66
C LEU A 294 -15.54 5.74 20.45
N ALA A 295 -14.60 6.67 20.26
CA ALA A 295 -13.33 6.65 20.96
C ALA A 295 -13.53 6.72 22.49
N ARG A 296 -14.46 7.57 22.95
CA ARG A 296 -14.83 7.66 24.37
C ARG A 296 -15.50 6.38 24.88
N ALA A 297 -16.46 5.85 24.13
CA ALA A 297 -17.17 4.62 24.48
C ALA A 297 -16.23 3.40 24.56
N LEU A 298 -15.17 3.38 23.76
CA LEU A 298 -14.14 2.35 23.74
C LEU A 298 -13.10 2.52 24.86
N GLY A 299 -13.23 3.55 25.72
CA GLY A 299 -12.42 3.71 26.93
C GLY A 299 -11.19 4.61 26.78
N ALA A 300 -11.07 5.41 25.73
CA ALA A 300 -10.04 6.42 25.66
C ALA A 300 -10.27 7.49 26.74
N GLY A 301 -9.27 7.73 27.58
CA GLY A 301 -9.41 8.66 28.70
C GLY A 301 -9.28 10.12 28.30
N MET A 302 -8.58 10.41 27.22
CA MET A 302 -8.49 11.74 26.60
C MET A 302 -8.88 11.62 25.11
N VAL A 303 -9.83 12.45 24.67
CA VAL A 303 -10.25 12.52 23.25
C VAL A 303 -10.41 13.98 22.85
N GLU A 304 -9.59 14.45 21.94
CA GLU A 304 -9.66 15.81 21.39
C GLU A 304 -9.77 15.78 19.87
N THR A 305 -10.53 16.73 19.33
CA THR A 305 -10.65 16.96 17.88
C THR A 305 -10.05 18.31 17.53
N VAL A 306 -9.15 18.32 16.54
CA VAL A 306 -8.44 19.52 16.09
C VAL A 306 -8.58 19.68 14.57
N ASP A 307 -8.57 20.92 14.10
CA ASP A 307 -8.32 21.23 12.69
C ASP A 307 -6.78 21.38 12.50
N PRO A 308 -6.13 20.47 11.78
CA PRO A 308 -4.67 20.50 11.63
C PRO A 308 -4.16 21.72 10.85
N TYR A 309 -5.01 22.52 10.26
CA TYR A 309 -4.61 23.79 9.66
C TYR A 309 -4.44 24.90 10.72
N HIS A 310 -5.02 24.75 11.91
CA HIS A 310 -4.73 25.59 13.08
C HIS A 310 -3.54 24.97 13.84
N MET A 311 -2.33 25.32 13.40
CA MET A 311 -1.10 24.64 13.81
C MET A 311 -0.83 24.71 15.31
N ASP A 312 -1.04 25.89 15.93
CA ASP A 312 -0.75 26.09 17.35
C ASP A 312 -1.68 25.25 18.22
N GLU A 313 -2.99 25.27 17.96
CA GLU A 313 -3.97 24.43 18.66
C GLU A 313 -3.66 22.93 18.51
N THR A 314 -3.23 22.53 17.31
CA THR A 314 -2.87 21.14 17.00
C THR A 314 -1.64 20.72 17.81
N ILE A 315 -0.62 21.57 17.88
CA ILE A 315 0.60 21.32 18.68
C ILE A 315 0.25 21.20 20.16
N GLU A 316 -0.53 22.12 20.70
CA GLU A 316 -0.97 22.10 22.11
C GLU A 316 -1.76 20.82 22.44
N SER A 317 -2.65 20.40 21.55
CA SER A 317 -3.39 19.14 21.71
C SER A 317 -2.47 17.92 21.77
N PHE A 318 -1.47 17.85 20.90
CA PHE A 318 -0.46 16.79 20.96
C PHE A 318 0.42 16.86 22.22
N GLN A 319 0.72 18.05 22.75
CA GLN A 319 1.43 18.21 24.02
C GLN A 319 0.62 17.63 25.17
N ARG A 320 -0.67 17.99 25.29
CA ARG A 320 -1.57 17.41 26.29
C ARG A 320 -1.67 15.89 26.17
N ALA A 321 -1.76 15.38 24.93
CA ALA A 321 -1.84 13.93 24.68
C ALA A 321 -0.56 13.20 25.08
N LYS A 322 0.62 13.78 24.85
CA LYS A 322 1.92 13.23 25.25
C LYS A 322 2.07 13.16 26.78
N GLU A 323 1.57 14.16 27.47
CA GLU A 323 1.64 14.27 28.94
C GLU A 323 0.59 13.39 29.63
N TYR A 324 -0.51 13.06 28.93
CA TYR A 324 -1.61 12.27 29.50
C TYR A 324 -1.12 10.89 29.95
N PRO A 325 -1.43 10.46 31.21
CA PRO A 325 -0.88 9.24 31.78
C PRO A 325 -1.56 7.94 31.32
N GLY A 326 -2.37 7.98 30.26
CA GLY A 326 -3.15 6.85 29.75
C GLY A 326 -3.25 6.82 28.24
N LEU A 327 -4.35 6.24 27.75
CA LEU A 327 -4.70 6.19 26.36
C LEU A 327 -5.31 7.53 25.91
N SER A 328 -4.65 8.24 25.01
CA SER A 328 -5.13 9.48 24.41
C SER A 328 -5.46 9.30 22.94
N VAL A 329 -6.50 10.00 22.45
CA VAL A 329 -6.93 10.00 21.05
C VAL A 329 -7.01 11.43 20.55
N ILE A 330 -6.28 11.74 19.48
CA ILE A 330 -6.37 12.99 18.75
C ILE A 330 -7.05 12.72 17.41
N ILE A 331 -8.15 13.41 17.13
CA ILE A 331 -8.88 13.34 15.86
C ILE A 331 -8.52 14.59 15.05
N ALA A 332 -7.63 14.44 14.09
CA ALA A 332 -7.21 15.51 13.19
C ALA A 332 -8.19 15.60 12.02
N ARG A 333 -9.18 16.49 12.13
CA ARG A 333 -10.30 16.57 11.20
C ARG A 333 -10.14 17.74 10.24
N GLN A 334 -10.01 17.43 8.95
CA GLN A 334 -10.07 18.38 7.86
C GLN A 334 -10.38 17.64 6.55
N PRO A 335 -11.43 18.01 5.80
CA PRO A 335 -11.78 17.32 4.56
C PRO A 335 -10.61 17.17 3.58
N CYS A 336 -10.56 16.05 2.87
CA CYS A 336 -9.56 15.81 1.84
C CYS A 336 -9.53 16.97 0.83
N VAL A 337 -8.37 17.60 0.65
CA VAL A 337 -8.20 18.77 -0.21
C VAL A 337 -8.63 18.52 -1.66
N ILE A 338 -8.39 17.31 -2.18
CA ILE A 338 -8.79 16.95 -3.54
C ILE A 338 -10.30 16.86 -3.65
N LYS A 339 -10.95 16.18 -2.68
CA LYS A 339 -12.42 16.08 -2.63
C LYS A 339 -13.05 17.44 -2.49
N ALA A 340 -12.56 18.28 -1.58
CA ALA A 340 -13.06 19.64 -1.36
C ALA A 340 -12.94 20.51 -2.65
N ARG A 341 -11.83 20.42 -3.36
CA ARG A 341 -11.64 21.14 -4.64
C ARG A 341 -12.59 20.65 -5.74
N ARG A 342 -12.84 19.35 -5.82
CA ARG A 342 -13.85 18.78 -6.76
C ARG A 342 -15.25 19.27 -6.45
N SER A 343 -15.58 19.50 -5.17
CA SER A 343 -16.85 20.08 -4.73
C SER A 343 -16.90 21.62 -4.82
N GLY A 344 -15.93 22.25 -5.48
CA GLY A 344 -15.95 23.70 -5.73
C GLY A 344 -15.25 24.55 -4.67
N ALA A 345 -14.75 23.97 -3.57
CA ALA A 345 -14.02 24.75 -2.56
C ALA A 345 -12.75 25.37 -3.15
N ARG A 346 -12.59 26.68 -2.94
CA ARG A 346 -11.42 27.45 -3.38
C ARG A 346 -10.94 28.29 -2.20
N ARG A 347 -9.64 28.27 -1.97
CA ARG A 347 -8.94 29.17 -1.04
C ARG A 347 -7.94 29.99 -1.84
N LYS A 348 -7.62 31.16 -1.39
CA LYS A 348 -6.57 31.98 -2.02
C LYS A 348 -5.22 31.33 -1.83
N PRO A 349 -4.35 31.31 -2.86
CA PRO A 349 -3.01 30.83 -2.69
C PRO A 349 -2.18 31.78 -1.82
N PHE A 350 -1.04 31.30 -1.37
CA PHE A 350 -0.04 32.08 -0.63
C PHE A 350 1.13 32.43 -1.55
N GLN A 351 1.85 33.47 -1.19
CA GLN A 351 3.11 33.90 -1.82
C GLN A 351 4.14 34.20 -0.75
N VAL A 352 5.40 34.25 -1.15
CA VAL A 352 6.52 34.60 -0.26
C VAL A 352 6.93 36.04 -0.56
N SER A 353 7.04 36.87 0.48
CA SER A 353 7.54 38.25 0.39
C SER A 353 9.06 38.31 0.48
N GLU A 354 9.62 39.49 0.29
CA GLU A 354 11.05 39.78 0.43
C GLU A 354 11.57 39.63 1.88
N ASP A 355 10.68 39.56 2.87
CA ASP A 355 11.01 39.31 4.28
C ASP A 355 11.47 37.84 4.54
N CYS A 356 11.58 37.03 3.51
CA CYS A 356 12.04 35.64 3.63
C CYS A 356 13.53 35.62 4.01
N ILE A 357 13.81 35.08 5.19
CA ILE A 357 15.18 34.95 5.74
C ILE A 357 15.89 33.64 5.31
N GLY A 358 15.34 32.85 4.41
CA GLY A 358 15.95 31.61 3.92
C GLY A 358 16.11 30.48 4.95
N CYS A 359 15.37 30.51 6.07
CA CYS A 359 15.51 29.55 7.19
C CYS A 359 15.12 28.11 6.87
N LYS A 360 14.45 27.85 5.75
CA LYS A 360 14.02 26.53 5.24
C LYS A 360 13.00 25.77 6.10
N ILE A 361 12.42 26.35 7.15
CA ILE A 361 11.41 25.70 8.00
C ILE A 361 10.20 25.25 7.16
N CYS A 362 9.76 26.07 6.20
CA CYS A 362 8.67 25.73 5.29
C CYS A 362 9.04 24.57 4.33
N LEU A 363 10.31 24.33 4.05
CA LEU A 363 10.77 23.16 3.29
C LEU A 363 10.73 21.90 4.14
N ASP A 364 11.09 21.96 5.43
CA ASP A 364 10.99 20.82 6.35
C ASP A 364 9.54 20.37 6.55
N PHE A 365 8.58 21.26 6.33
CA PHE A 365 7.14 20.90 6.22
C PHE A 365 6.87 19.99 5.00
N GLY A 366 7.72 20.03 3.97
CA GLY A 366 7.72 19.11 2.85
C GLY A 366 6.55 19.27 1.87
N CYS A 367 5.89 20.43 1.80
CA CYS A 367 4.78 20.67 0.87
C CYS A 367 5.29 20.74 -0.59
N PRO A 368 4.72 19.96 -1.55
CA PRO A 368 5.15 20.01 -2.95
C PRO A 368 4.85 21.35 -3.66
N ALA A 369 4.10 22.23 -3.03
CA ALA A 369 3.89 23.58 -3.51
C ALA A 369 5.02 24.55 -3.11
N ILE A 370 5.99 24.13 -2.29
CA ILE A 370 7.08 24.98 -1.81
C ILE A 370 8.39 24.53 -2.46
N GLU A 371 9.05 25.46 -3.11
CA GLU A 371 10.35 25.31 -3.75
C GLU A 371 11.35 26.28 -3.09
N PHE A 372 12.66 26.08 -3.32
CA PHE A 372 13.70 26.95 -2.81
C PHE A 372 14.65 27.34 -3.94
N GLU A 373 14.69 28.62 -4.25
CA GLU A 373 15.53 29.17 -5.31
C GLU A 373 16.16 30.49 -4.83
N ARG A 374 17.40 30.70 -5.17
CA ARG A 374 18.16 31.97 -4.88
C ARG A 374 18.03 32.40 -3.41
N ASP A 375 18.23 31.44 -2.51
CA ASP A 375 18.17 31.61 -1.05
C ASP A 375 16.81 32.04 -0.48
N MET A 376 15.74 31.88 -1.23
CA MET A 376 14.36 32.17 -0.83
C MET A 376 13.41 31.01 -1.11
N ALA A 377 12.41 30.86 -0.25
CA ALA A 377 11.29 29.98 -0.54
C ALA A 377 10.40 30.58 -1.65
N ARG A 378 9.81 29.73 -2.48
CA ARG A 378 8.79 30.11 -3.48
C ARG A 378 7.59 29.19 -3.37
N ILE A 379 6.41 29.73 -3.67
CA ILE A 379 5.18 28.95 -3.72
C ILE A 379 4.73 28.85 -5.17
N ASN A 380 4.60 27.62 -5.66
CA ASN A 380 4.22 27.34 -7.04
C ASN A 380 2.69 27.15 -7.21
N ALA A 381 2.24 26.91 -8.45
CA ALA A 381 0.84 26.78 -8.83
C ALA A 381 0.08 25.60 -8.16
N LEU A 382 0.78 24.69 -7.47
CA LEU A 382 0.14 23.60 -6.73
C LEU A 382 -0.48 24.08 -5.40
N CYS A 383 -0.23 25.32 -4.98
CA CYS A 383 -0.75 25.86 -3.72
C CYS A 383 -2.27 25.79 -3.66
N THR A 384 -2.81 25.25 -2.56
CA THR A 384 -4.25 25.10 -2.33
C THR A 384 -4.79 26.09 -1.30
N GLY A 385 -3.96 26.97 -0.75
CA GLY A 385 -4.37 27.98 0.21
C GLY A 385 -4.69 27.45 1.61
N CYS A 386 -4.02 26.39 2.09
CA CYS A 386 -4.27 25.83 3.42
C CYS A 386 -3.71 26.70 4.58
N GLY A 387 -2.74 27.58 4.32
CA GLY A 387 -2.18 28.50 5.29
C GLY A 387 -1.12 27.94 6.25
N VAL A 388 -0.93 26.62 6.32
CA VAL A 388 -0.02 26.00 7.30
C VAL A 388 1.41 26.51 7.20
N CYS A 389 1.94 26.70 5.98
CA CYS A 389 3.29 27.24 5.77
C CYS A 389 3.43 28.70 6.26
N ALA A 390 2.36 29.48 6.23
CA ALA A 390 2.34 30.82 6.81
C ALA A 390 2.37 30.76 8.34
N ALA A 391 1.58 29.87 8.96
CA ALA A 391 1.55 29.70 10.41
C ALA A 391 2.90 29.24 11.01
N ILE A 392 3.70 28.48 10.26
CA ILE A 392 5.01 28.02 10.73
C ILE A 392 6.19 28.94 10.31
N CYS A 393 5.91 30.00 9.56
CA CYS A 393 6.96 30.91 9.09
C CYS A 393 7.40 31.89 10.21
N PRO A 394 8.65 31.84 10.69
CA PRO A 394 9.09 32.66 11.81
C PRO A 394 9.21 34.16 11.46
N SER A 395 9.39 34.48 10.18
CA SER A 395 9.49 35.87 9.72
C SER A 395 8.19 36.43 9.15
N SER A 396 7.09 35.64 9.20
CA SER A 396 5.79 35.99 8.60
C SER A 396 5.85 36.35 7.10
N ALA A 397 6.91 35.90 6.40
CA ALA A 397 7.13 36.17 4.99
C ALA A 397 6.16 35.46 4.04
N ILE A 398 5.39 34.48 4.53
CA ILE A 398 4.42 33.77 3.71
C ILE A 398 3.03 34.37 3.96
N GLN A 399 2.46 34.97 2.93
CA GLN A 399 1.24 35.76 3.04
C GLN A 399 0.22 35.33 1.97
N GLU A 400 -1.06 35.49 2.26
CA GLU A 400 -2.13 35.28 1.28
C GLU A 400 -1.99 36.27 0.12
N VAL A 401 -2.18 35.82 -1.12
CA VAL A 401 -2.13 36.69 -2.30
C VAL A 401 -3.21 37.75 -2.19
N ALA A 402 -2.85 39.02 -2.25
CA ALA A 402 -3.78 40.14 -2.32
C ALA A 402 -4.68 40.02 -3.58
N ARG A 403 -5.85 40.58 -3.55
CA ARG A 403 -6.78 40.60 -4.69
C ARG A 403 -6.26 41.49 -5.81
#